data_aea583089ebd9042ac26baaa6c45a7ee
#
_entry.id   aea583089ebd9042ac26baaa6c45a7ee
#
_cell.length_a   1.000
_cell.length_b   1.000
_cell.length_c   1.000
_cell.angle_alpha   90.00
_cell.angle_beta   90.00
_cell.angle_gamma   90.00
#
_symmetry.space_group_name_H-M   'P 1'
#
loop_
_entity.id
_entity.type
_entity.pdbx_description
1 polymer ?
#
loop_
_entity_poly.entity_id
_entity_poly.type
_entity_poly.pdbx_seq_one_letter_code
_entity_poly.pdbx_strand_id
1 'polypeptide(L)'
;GRKVAFAGFSMIQNLEVALRSGTIKIPKDTIMKMEDIVKLPDNQIAVVCTGSQGEFNAVLNRMATGAHKYMKIKGSDVVVFSSNPIPGNEKSVVRTVDGLMREGSDVIQNGKTHLTGIGPLHLSGHGYYDDHVKLINALNPTYYMPIHGEFHMLVHNARLAEKECGIPRKNIFVCDAGDIIEIDIERQAKKAGRIHVGGVMYDDT
;
A
#
# COMPACT_ATOMS: atom_id res chain seq x y z
N GLY A 1 -14.93 -16.58 18.85
CA GLY A 1 -14.01 -15.93 17.97
C GLY A 1 -12.59 -16.02 18.49
N ARG A 2 -11.60 -15.71 17.65
CA ARG A 2 -10.19 -15.68 18.05
C ARG A 2 -9.86 -14.38 18.79
N LYS A 3 -8.88 -14.43 19.68
CA LYS A 3 -8.20 -13.25 20.22
C LYS A 3 -7.26 -12.68 19.17
N VAL A 4 -7.04 -11.36 19.18
CA VAL A 4 -6.26 -10.66 18.15
C VAL A 4 -5.16 -9.85 18.81
N ALA A 5 -3.94 -9.96 18.30
CA ALA A 5 -2.86 -9.05 18.65
C ALA A 5 -2.43 -8.22 17.40
N PHE A 6 -1.98 -7.02 17.66
CA PHE A 6 -1.40 -6.13 16.64
C PHE A 6 0.09 -5.97 16.90
N ALA A 7 0.89 -6.13 15.86
CA ALA A 7 2.33 -6.07 15.94
C ALA A 7 2.93 -5.15 14.86
N GLY A 8 3.78 -4.26 15.29
CA GLY A 8 4.37 -3.18 14.49
C GLY A 8 3.83 -1.82 14.90
N PHE A 9 4.74 -0.84 14.98
CA PHE A 9 4.44 0.48 15.54
C PHE A 9 3.29 1.18 14.79
N SER A 10 3.38 1.27 13.47
CA SER A 10 2.34 1.89 12.65
C SER A 10 1.00 1.18 12.74
N MET A 11 1.02 -0.16 12.84
CA MET A 11 -0.20 -0.95 12.96
C MET A 11 -0.94 -0.67 14.28
N ILE A 12 -0.20 -0.55 15.37
CA ILE A 12 -0.76 -0.22 16.71
C ILE A 12 -1.32 1.20 16.71
N GLN A 13 -0.58 2.18 16.16
CA GLN A 13 -1.06 3.55 16.06
C GLN A 13 -2.35 3.66 15.22
N ASN A 14 -2.40 3.01 14.06
CA ASN A 14 -3.58 3.02 13.20
C ASN A 14 -4.80 2.39 13.91
N LEU A 15 -4.58 1.30 14.66
CA LEU A 15 -5.63 0.70 15.48
C LEU A 15 -6.17 1.70 16.51
N GLU A 16 -5.29 2.37 17.25
CA GLU A 16 -5.69 3.37 18.26
C GLU A 16 -6.50 4.51 17.64
N VAL A 17 -6.05 5.04 16.50
CA VAL A 17 -6.78 6.09 15.77
C VAL A 17 -8.16 5.59 15.33
N ALA A 18 -8.24 4.41 14.73
CA ALA A 18 -9.50 3.83 14.25
C ALA A 18 -10.50 3.54 15.38
N LEU A 19 -10.02 3.10 16.54
CA LEU A 19 -10.86 2.89 17.72
C LEU A 19 -11.34 4.25 18.31
N ARG A 20 -10.46 5.23 18.41
CA ARG A 20 -10.78 6.56 18.95
C ARG A 20 -11.74 7.34 18.05
N SER A 21 -11.60 7.23 16.74
CA SER A 21 -12.51 7.83 15.76
C SER A 21 -13.85 7.12 15.64
N GLY A 22 -13.96 5.91 16.22
CA GLY A 22 -15.16 5.08 16.07
C GLY A 22 -15.33 4.44 14.68
N THR A 23 -14.31 4.53 13.82
CA THR A 23 -14.30 3.93 12.48
C THR A 23 -14.42 2.41 12.55
N ILE A 24 -13.81 1.81 13.59
CA ILE A 24 -13.97 0.39 13.89
C ILE A 24 -14.49 0.20 15.30
N LYS A 25 -15.31 -0.84 15.48
CA LYS A 25 -15.82 -1.27 16.79
C LYS A 25 -15.41 -2.71 17.01
N ILE A 26 -14.60 -2.96 18.01
CA ILE A 26 -14.10 -4.29 18.37
C ILE A 26 -14.67 -4.64 19.74
N PRO A 27 -15.24 -5.86 19.94
CA PRO A 27 -15.72 -6.29 21.25
C PRO A 27 -14.61 -6.20 22.30
N LYS A 28 -14.99 -5.86 23.53
CA LYS A 28 -14.06 -5.88 24.68
C LYS A 28 -13.38 -7.25 24.75
N ASP A 29 -12.15 -7.27 25.21
CA ASP A 29 -11.34 -8.47 25.38
C ASP A 29 -10.96 -9.23 24.10
N THR A 30 -11.30 -8.72 22.90
CA THR A 30 -10.82 -9.32 21.67
C THR A 30 -9.34 -9.03 21.43
N ILE A 31 -8.90 -7.80 21.74
CA ILE A 31 -7.51 -7.36 21.53
C ILE A 31 -6.68 -7.73 22.74
N MET A 32 -5.54 -8.37 22.50
CA MET A 32 -4.55 -8.74 23.53
C MET A 32 -3.16 -8.25 23.14
N LYS A 33 -2.28 -8.08 24.13
CA LYS A 33 -0.86 -7.81 23.87
C LYS A 33 -0.16 -9.06 23.33
N MET A 34 0.90 -8.86 22.53
CA MET A 34 1.68 -9.96 21.96
C MET A 34 2.25 -10.91 23.03
N GLU A 35 2.67 -10.40 24.17
CA GLU A 35 3.23 -11.18 25.29
C GLU A 35 2.20 -12.09 25.97
N ASP A 36 0.93 -11.77 25.84
CA ASP A 36 -0.16 -12.55 26.47
C ASP A 36 -0.84 -13.49 25.47
N ILE A 37 -1.00 -13.06 24.23
CA ILE A 37 -1.70 -13.86 23.20
C ILE A 37 -0.95 -15.16 22.88
N VAL A 38 0.39 -15.15 22.94
CA VAL A 38 1.23 -16.33 22.70
C VAL A 38 1.10 -17.43 23.75
N LYS A 39 0.42 -17.15 24.85
CA LYS A 39 0.10 -18.14 25.89
C LYS A 39 -1.17 -18.94 25.58
N LEU A 40 -1.94 -18.51 24.60
CA LEU A 40 -3.15 -19.17 24.16
C LEU A 40 -2.86 -20.25 23.12
N PRO A 41 -3.75 -21.24 22.94
CA PRO A 41 -3.65 -22.21 21.85
C PRO A 41 -3.66 -21.53 20.48
N ASP A 42 -2.85 -22.04 19.54
CA ASP A 42 -2.66 -21.45 18.20
C ASP A 42 -3.99 -21.25 17.45
N ASN A 43 -4.93 -22.17 17.57
CA ASN A 43 -6.24 -22.09 16.94
C ASN A 43 -7.17 -21.00 17.52
N GLN A 44 -6.80 -20.36 18.61
CA GLN A 44 -7.57 -19.31 19.28
C GLN A 44 -7.00 -17.91 19.02
N ILE A 45 -5.91 -17.79 18.29
CA ILE A 45 -5.23 -16.52 18.08
C ILE A 45 -5.25 -16.08 16.61
N ALA A 46 -5.12 -14.77 16.41
CA ALA A 46 -4.79 -14.15 15.14
C ALA A 46 -3.87 -12.96 15.40
N VAL A 47 -2.93 -12.72 14.50
CA VAL A 47 -2.00 -11.59 14.61
C VAL A 47 -2.09 -10.74 13.37
N VAL A 48 -2.30 -9.43 13.52
CA VAL A 48 -2.23 -8.44 12.47
C VAL A 48 -0.89 -7.73 12.58
N CYS A 49 -0.06 -7.80 11.55
CA CYS A 49 1.29 -7.28 11.63
C CYS A 49 1.73 -6.56 10.34
N THR A 50 2.81 -5.79 10.45
CA THR A 50 3.50 -5.17 9.31
C THR A 50 4.41 -6.19 8.60
N GLY A 51 4.77 -5.90 7.34
CA GLY A 51 5.72 -6.72 6.57
C GLY A 51 5.20 -7.25 5.24
N SER A 52 4.04 -6.78 4.82
CA SER A 52 3.42 -7.23 3.56
C SER A 52 4.16 -6.78 2.30
N GLN A 53 5.10 -5.84 2.41
CA GLN A 53 5.96 -5.36 1.32
C GLN A 53 7.34 -6.03 1.31
N GLY A 54 7.57 -6.98 2.21
CA GLY A 54 8.83 -7.72 2.28
C GLY A 54 9.99 -6.93 2.90
N GLU A 55 9.69 -5.93 3.73
CA GLU A 55 10.69 -5.13 4.42
C GLU A 55 11.46 -5.98 5.43
N PHE A 56 12.79 -5.89 5.39
CA PHE A 56 13.70 -6.72 6.18
C PHE A 56 13.42 -6.67 7.69
N ASN A 57 13.19 -5.47 8.22
CA ASN A 57 12.96 -5.26 9.66
C ASN A 57 11.49 -5.36 10.08
N ALA A 58 10.57 -5.67 9.15
CA ALA A 58 9.17 -5.77 9.47
C ALA A 58 8.87 -6.97 10.39
N VAL A 59 7.75 -6.86 11.09
CA VAL A 59 7.34 -7.87 12.08
C VAL A 59 7.20 -9.26 11.45
N LEU A 60 6.54 -9.36 10.29
CA LEU A 60 6.34 -10.63 9.60
C LEU A 60 7.66 -11.32 9.26
N ASN A 61 8.63 -10.58 8.71
CA ASN A 61 9.94 -11.14 8.37
C ASN A 61 10.71 -11.59 9.61
N ARG A 62 10.62 -10.83 10.70
CA ARG A 62 11.21 -11.23 11.99
C ARG A 62 10.56 -12.47 12.59
N MET A 63 9.25 -12.64 12.41
CA MET A 63 8.54 -13.87 12.82
C MET A 63 8.96 -15.07 11.95
N ALA A 64 9.06 -14.89 10.65
CA ALA A 64 9.49 -15.92 9.70
C ALA A 64 10.92 -16.40 9.99
N THR A 65 11.83 -15.49 10.32
CA THR A 65 13.24 -15.81 10.62
C THR A 65 13.48 -16.22 12.09
N GLY A 66 12.46 -16.23 12.94
CA GLY A 66 12.60 -16.50 14.36
C GLY A 66 13.24 -15.37 15.19
N ALA A 67 13.43 -14.19 14.60
CA ALA A 67 14.03 -13.02 15.26
C ALA A 67 12.99 -12.19 16.05
N HIS A 68 11.70 -12.52 15.97
CA HIS A 68 10.67 -11.81 16.74
C HIS A 68 10.65 -12.31 18.19
N LYS A 69 10.55 -11.36 19.13
CA LYS A 69 10.69 -11.63 20.58
C LYS A 69 9.68 -12.66 21.11
N TYR A 70 8.46 -12.66 20.61
CA TYR A 70 7.37 -13.44 21.20
C TYR A 70 6.89 -14.60 20.33
N MET A 71 7.02 -14.51 19.02
CA MET A 71 6.39 -15.46 18.11
C MET A 71 7.30 -15.80 16.93
N LYS A 72 7.30 -17.06 16.53
CA LYS A 72 7.88 -17.58 15.29
C LYS A 72 6.76 -18.23 14.48
N ILE A 73 6.81 -18.11 13.17
CA ILE A 73 5.91 -18.80 12.23
C ILE A 73 6.15 -20.31 12.32
N LYS A 74 5.06 -21.06 12.25
CA LYS A 74 5.04 -22.53 12.32
C LYS A 74 4.37 -23.09 11.07
N GLY A 75 4.64 -24.36 10.76
CA GLY A 75 4.03 -25.04 9.61
C GLY A 75 2.50 -25.21 9.66
N SER A 76 1.89 -25.01 10.83
CA SER A 76 0.43 -24.99 10.99
C SER A 76 -0.22 -23.63 10.81
N ASP A 77 0.58 -22.58 10.62
CA ASP A 77 0.07 -21.21 10.49
C ASP A 77 -0.40 -20.92 9.06
N VAL A 78 -1.43 -20.09 8.97
CA VAL A 78 -1.90 -19.50 7.73
C VAL A 78 -1.57 -18.02 7.73
N VAL A 79 -0.78 -17.59 6.75
CA VAL A 79 -0.38 -16.20 6.57
C VAL A 79 -1.16 -15.58 5.41
N VAL A 80 -1.92 -14.52 5.69
CA VAL A 80 -2.75 -13.84 4.70
C VAL A 80 -2.15 -12.47 4.38
N PHE A 81 -1.77 -12.26 3.13
CA PHE A 81 -1.34 -10.96 2.61
C PHE A 81 -2.57 -10.17 2.16
N SER A 82 -3.02 -9.23 3.00
CA SER A 82 -4.11 -8.29 2.70
C SER A 82 -3.56 -7.01 2.03
N SER A 83 -2.70 -7.19 1.03
CA SER A 83 -2.06 -6.11 0.28
C SER A 83 -1.61 -6.59 -1.08
N ASN A 84 -1.42 -5.65 -2.01
CA ASN A 84 -0.70 -5.89 -3.26
C ASN A 84 0.74 -5.36 -3.12
N PRO A 85 1.74 -5.99 -3.77
CA PRO A 85 3.08 -5.43 -3.83
C PRO A 85 3.06 -4.02 -4.45
N ILE A 86 3.77 -3.09 -3.83
CA ILE A 86 4.07 -1.80 -4.45
C ILE A 86 5.09 -2.05 -5.58
N PRO A 87 4.94 -1.39 -6.75
CA PRO A 87 5.91 -1.51 -7.83
C PRO A 87 7.35 -1.35 -7.34
N GLY A 88 8.21 -2.35 -7.63
CA GLY A 88 9.58 -2.44 -7.15
C GLY A 88 9.79 -3.34 -5.94
N ASN A 89 8.75 -3.66 -5.18
CA ASN A 89 8.84 -4.54 -4.00
C ASN A 89 8.54 -6.02 -4.30
N GLU A 90 8.22 -6.36 -5.55
CA GLU A 90 7.76 -7.71 -5.93
C GLU A 90 8.76 -8.79 -5.51
N LYS A 91 10.05 -8.56 -5.75
CA LYS A 91 11.12 -9.50 -5.38
C LYS A 91 11.22 -9.69 -3.87
N SER A 92 11.04 -8.63 -3.10
CA SER A 92 11.10 -8.69 -1.64
C SER A 92 9.90 -9.43 -1.07
N VAL A 93 8.70 -9.18 -1.62
CA VAL A 93 7.48 -9.91 -1.26
C VAL A 93 7.61 -11.40 -1.58
N VAL A 94 8.10 -11.75 -2.78
CA VAL A 94 8.33 -13.16 -3.17
C VAL A 94 9.30 -13.84 -2.21
N ARG A 95 10.42 -13.20 -1.85
CA ARG A 95 11.38 -13.75 -0.87
C ARG A 95 10.73 -14.01 0.50
N THR A 96 9.87 -13.10 0.95
CA THR A 96 9.14 -13.26 2.22
C THR A 96 8.18 -14.44 2.14
N VAL A 97 7.41 -14.54 1.06
CA VAL A 97 6.49 -15.67 0.81
C VAL A 97 7.24 -17.00 0.78
N ASP A 98 8.35 -17.07 0.02
CA ASP A 98 9.19 -18.28 -0.05
C ASP A 98 9.76 -18.66 1.32
N GLY A 99 10.16 -17.67 2.11
CA GLY A 99 10.64 -17.88 3.48
C GLY A 99 9.56 -18.49 4.39
N LEU A 100 8.37 -17.94 4.35
CA LEU A 100 7.21 -18.44 5.10
C LEU A 100 6.84 -19.88 4.70
N MET A 101 6.80 -20.16 3.40
CA MET A 101 6.48 -21.50 2.89
C MET A 101 7.57 -22.51 3.22
N ARG A 102 8.84 -22.12 3.30
CA ARG A 102 9.94 -22.99 3.77
C ARG A 102 9.79 -23.38 5.24
N GLU A 103 9.23 -22.52 6.07
CA GLU A 103 8.86 -22.85 7.45
C GLU A 103 7.59 -23.73 7.53
N GLY A 104 6.97 -24.04 6.37
CA GLY A 104 5.82 -24.93 6.24
C GLY A 104 4.46 -24.24 6.37
N SER A 105 4.42 -22.94 6.54
CA SER A 105 3.15 -22.21 6.65
C SER A 105 2.41 -22.14 5.31
N ASP A 106 1.08 -22.07 5.35
CA ASP A 106 0.25 -21.81 4.19
C ASP A 106 0.17 -20.29 3.94
N VAL A 107 0.37 -19.85 2.69
CA VAL A 107 0.39 -18.43 2.34
C VAL A 107 -0.71 -18.10 1.33
N ILE A 108 -1.58 -17.20 1.70
CA ILE A 108 -2.71 -16.73 0.91
C ILE A 108 -2.43 -15.28 0.46
N GLN A 109 -2.45 -15.05 -0.85
CA GLN A 109 -2.27 -13.74 -1.46
C GLN A 109 -3.49 -13.34 -2.28
N ASN A 110 -3.71 -12.03 -2.43
CA ASN A 110 -4.79 -11.49 -3.27
C ASN A 110 -4.64 -11.97 -4.72
N GLY A 111 -5.68 -12.61 -5.27
CA GLY A 111 -5.67 -13.15 -6.63
C GLY A 111 -4.77 -14.37 -6.86
N LYS A 112 -4.08 -14.88 -5.83
CA LYS A 112 -3.18 -16.04 -5.90
C LYS A 112 -3.49 -17.02 -4.77
N THR A 113 -4.72 -17.46 -4.67
CA THR A 113 -5.12 -18.46 -3.68
C THR A 113 -5.77 -19.65 -4.36
N HIS A 114 -5.44 -20.84 -3.86
CA HIS A 114 -6.11 -22.09 -4.23
C HIS A 114 -7.46 -22.28 -3.51
N LEU A 115 -7.75 -21.42 -2.54
CA LEU A 115 -9.00 -21.49 -1.79
C LEU A 115 -10.13 -20.82 -2.57
N THR A 116 -11.20 -21.55 -2.79
CA THR A 116 -12.43 -21.05 -3.44
C THR A 116 -13.31 -20.31 -2.42
N GLY A 117 -14.03 -19.28 -2.87
CA GLY A 117 -14.97 -18.55 -2.02
C GLY A 117 -14.34 -17.48 -1.11
N ILE A 118 -13.05 -17.24 -1.21
CA ILE A 118 -12.42 -16.08 -0.57
C ILE A 118 -12.59 -14.88 -1.51
N GLY A 119 -13.25 -13.84 -1.01
CA GLY A 119 -13.38 -12.56 -1.71
C GLY A 119 -12.04 -11.82 -1.82
N PRO A 120 -12.04 -10.59 -2.34
CA PRO A 120 -10.83 -9.80 -2.45
C PRO A 120 -10.22 -9.58 -1.06
N LEU A 121 -8.94 -9.93 -0.92
CA LEU A 121 -8.19 -9.80 0.34
C LEU A 121 -7.67 -8.38 0.55
N HIS A 122 -7.68 -7.56 -0.49
CA HIS A 122 -7.19 -6.19 -0.46
C HIS A 122 -8.16 -5.25 -1.17
N LEU A 123 -8.49 -4.17 -0.49
CA LEU A 123 -9.17 -3.03 -1.10
C LEU A 123 -8.14 -1.92 -1.29
N SER A 124 -8.03 -1.41 -2.52
CA SER A 124 -7.13 -0.29 -2.80
C SER A 124 -7.54 0.95 -2.01
N GLY A 125 -6.56 1.63 -1.40
CA GLY A 125 -6.75 2.95 -0.82
C GLY A 125 -6.64 4.09 -1.83
N HIS A 126 -6.26 3.76 -3.09
CA HIS A 126 -6.19 4.73 -4.17
C HIS A 126 -7.58 4.94 -4.78
N GLY A 127 -7.83 6.17 -5.25
CA GLY A 127 -9.06 6.49 -5.97
C GLY A 127 -9.18 5.70 -7.29
N TYR A 128 -10.38 5.27 -7.57
CA TYR A 128 -10.72 4.64 -8.85
C TYR A 128 -11.07 5.70 -9.91
N TYR A 129 -11.34 5.28 -11.11
CA TYR A 129 -11.69 6.14 -12.24
C TYR A 129 -12.74 7.20 -11.89
N ASP A 130 -13.86 6.78 -11.30
CA ASP A 130 -14.96 7.69 -10.92
C ASP A 130 -14.58 8.67 -9.80
N ASP A 131 -13.66 8.29 -8.92
CA ASP A 131 -13.19 9.17 -7.85
C ASP A 131 -12.30 10.28 -8.42
N HIS A 132 -11.46 9.98 -9.42
CA HIS A 132 -10.71 10.98 -10.16
C HIS A 132 -11.63 11.96 -10.88
N VAL A 133 -12.66 11.48 -11.58
CA VAL A 133 -13.65 12.33 -12.24
C VAL A 133 -14.36 13.26 -11.25
N LYS A 134 -14.82 12.70 -10.11
CA LYS A 134 -15.47 13.50 -9.05
C LYS A 134 -14.55 14.58 -8.51
N LEU A 135 -13.29 14.23 -8.21
CA LEU A 135 -12.32 15.16 -7.66
C LEU A 135 -12.01 16.30 -8.63
N ILE A 136 -11.71 15.96 -9.90
CA ILE A 136 -11.39 16.94 -10.92
C ILE A 136 -12.57 17.89 -11.14
N ASN A 137 -13.79 17.36 -11.25
CA ASN A 137 -15.00 18.18 -11.42
C ASN A 137 -15.28 19.07 -10.20
N ALA A 138 -15.03 18.57 -8.97
CA ALA A 138 -15.22 19.35 -7.76
C ALA A 138 -14.22 20.52 -7.65
N LEU A 139 -12.99 20.32 -8.13
CA LEU A 139 -11.95 21.36 -8.15
C LEU A 139 -12.08 22.32 -9.33
N ASN A 140 -12.66 21.86 -10.42
CA ASN A 140 -12.84 22.61 -11.69
C ASN A 140 -11.57 23.40 -12.10
N PRO A 141 -10.41 22.73 -12.29
CA PRO A 141 -9.14 23.40 -12.48
C PRO A 141 -9.02 23.96 -13.89
N THR A 142 -8.39 25.12 -14.03
CA THR A 142 -8.07 25.72 -15.35
C THR A 142 -7.00 24.89 -16.09
N TYR A 143 -6.01 24.40 -15.35
CA TYR A 143 -4.92 23.56 -15.85
C TYR A 143 -4.85 22.27 -15.08
N TYR A 144 -4.44 21.21 -15.75
CA TYR A 144 -4.31 19.89 -15.16
C TYR A 144 -2.97 19.24 -15.49
N MET A 145 -2.31 18.72 -14.48
CA MET A 145 -1.06 17.98 -14.65
C MET A 145 -1.11 16.71 -13.78
N PRO A 146 -1.31 15.54 -14.40
CA PRO A 146 -1.22 14.28 -13.66
C PRO A 146 0.21 14.01 -13.22
N ILE A 147 0.37 13.51 -11.99
CA ILE A 147 1.65 13.19 -11.37
C ILE A 147 1.57 11.82 -10.70
N HIS A 148 2.70 11.30 -10.24
CA HIS A 148 2.80 10.10 -9.41
C HIS A 148 2.32 8.83 -10.14
N GLY A 149 2.96 8.51 -11.26
CA GLY A 149 2.70 7.29 -12.02
C GLY A 149 3.68 7.13 -13.18
N GLU A 150 3.68 5.96 -13.76
CA GLU A 150 4.37 5.70 -15.03
C GLU A 150 3.78 6.56 -16.14
N PHE A 151 4.58 6.89 -17.16
CA PHE A 151 4.16 7.82 -18.23
C PHE A 151 2.82 7.43 -18.88
N HIS A 152 2.59 6.14 -19.13
CA HIS A 152 1.33 5.67 -19.69
C HIS A 152 0.12 5.93 -18.76
N MET A 153 0.33 5.84 -17.43
CA MET A 153 -0.71 6.15 -16.43
C MET A 153 -1.04 7.64 -16.46
N LEU A 154 -0.02 8.50 -16.57
CA LEU A 154 -0.22 9.95 -16.72
C LEU A 154 -1.01 10.29 -17.99
N VAL A 155 -0.70 9.62 -19.11
CA VAL A 155 -1.44 9.78 -20.37
C VAL A 155 -2.90 9.35 -20.23
N HIS A 156 -3.18 8.22 -19.55
CA HIS A 156 -4.54 7.77 -19.33
C HIS A 156 -5.33 8.73 -18.45
N ASN A 157 -4.71 9.23 -17.39
CA ASN A 157 -5.33 10.19 -16.49
C ASN A 157 -5.58 11.56 -17.18
N ALA A 158 -4.66 12.00 -18.03
CA ALA A 158 -4.86 13.18 -18.86
C ALA A 158 -6.06 13.04 -19.81
N ARG A 159 -6.21 11.86 -20.44
CA ARG A 159 -7.36 11.56 -21.30
C ARG A 159 -8.68 11.54 -20.53
N LEU A 160 -8.68 11.06 -19.32
CA LEU A 160 -9.83 11.11 -18.43
C LEU A 160 -10.23 12.57 -18.16
N ALA A 161 -9.26 13.43 -17.79
CA ALA A 161 -9.50 14.84 -17.50
C ALA A 161 -10.07 15.58 -18.75
N GLU A 162 -9.59 15.25 -19.94
CA GLU A 162 -10.09 15.82 -21.18
C GLU A 162 -11.52 15.35 -21.50
N LYS A 163 -11.76 14.03 -21.48
CA LYS A 163 -13.01 13.44 -21.98
C LYS A 163 -14.17 13.54 -21.01
N GLU A 164 -13.90 13.27 -19.72
CA GLU A 164 -14.93 13.17 -18.69
C GLU A 164 -15.13 14.47 -17.92
N CYS A 165 -14.06 15.29 -17.81
CA CYS A 165 -14.14 16.53 -17.04
C CYS A 165 -14.10 17.79 -17.93
N GLY A 166 -13.97 17.64 -19.24
CA GLY A 166 -14.05 18.75 -20.20
C GLY A 166 -12.86 19.72 -20.17
N ILE A 167 -11.74 19.34 -19.55
CA ILE A 167 -10.55 20.22 -19.55
C ILE A 167 -9.95 20.25 -20.96
N PRO A 168 -9.79 21.44 -21.57
CA PRO A 168 -9.23 21.54 -22.91
C PRO A 168 -7.84 20.89 -23.00
N ARG A 169 -7.56 20.13 -24.05
CA ARG A 169 -6.29 19.42 -24.21
C ARG A 169 -5.06 20.32 -24.06
N LYS A 170 -5.16 21.57 -24.56
CA LYS A 170 -4.10 22.58 -24.42
C LYS A 170 -3.78 22.99 -22.99
N ASN A 171 -4.70 22.74 -22.07
CA ASN A 171 -4.55 23.03 -20.65
C ASN A 171 -4.10 21.81 -19.83
N ILE A 172 -3.81 20.68 -20.50
CA ILE A 172 -3.38 19.45 -19.84
C ILE A 172 -1.91 19.19 -20.16
N PHE A 173 -1.08 19.12 -19.11
CA PHE A 173 0.36 18.92 -19.21
C PHE A 173 0.71 17.50 -18.76
N VAL A 174 1.08 16.63 -19.71
CA VAL A 174 1.72 15.35 -19.38
C VAL A 174 3.22 15.58 -19.43
N CYS A 175 3.87 15.40 -18.29
CA CYS A 175 5.26 15.78 -18.08
C CYS A 175 6.10 14.58 -17.69
N ASP A 176 7.32 14.54 -18.20
CA ASP A 176 8.42 13.72 -17.68
C ASP A 176 9.12 14.42 -16.51
N ALA A 177 9.89 13.65 -15.75
CA ALA A 177 10.77 14.23 -14.75
C ALA A 177 11.72 15.24 -15.40
N GLY A 178 11.83 16.43 -14.80
CA GLY A 178 12.65 17.54 -15.28
C GLY A 178 11.93 18.52 -16.20
N ASP A 179 10.76 18.20 -16.72
CA ASP A 179 9.98 19.18 -17.49
C ASP A 179 9.53 20.37 -16.60
N ILE A 180 9.66 21.59 -17.12
CA ILE A 180 9.31 22.82 -16.41
C ILE A 180 7.98 23.34 -16.95
N ILE A 181 7.02 23.55 -16.06
CA ILE A 181 5.79 24.25 -16.34
C ILE A 181 5.87 25.62 -15.68
N GLU A 182 5.78 26.66 -16.48
CA GLU A 182 5.74 28.04 -16.03
C GLU A 182 4.30 28.55 -16.05
N ILE A 183 3.89 29.18 -14.95
CA ILE A 183 2.61 29.90 -14.85
C ILE A 183 2.95 31.35 -14.60
N ASP A 184 2.57 32.23 -15.52
CA ASP A 184 2.84 33.66 -15.43
C ASP A 184 1.84 34.40 -14.51
N ILE A 185 2.06 35.70 -14.33
CA ILE A 185 1.20 36.55 -13.50
C ILE A 185 -0.22 36.67 -14.04
N GLU A 186 -0.39 36.47 -15.35
CA GLU A 186 -1.69 36.48 -16.04
C GLU A 186 -2.36 35.10 -15.97
N ARG A 187 -1.77 34.18 -15.21
CA ARG A 187 -2.22 32.79 -15.03
C ARG A 187 -2.22 31.97 -16.33
N GLN A 188 -1.32 32.30 -17.25
CA GLN A 188 -1.12 31.47 -18.44
C GLN A 188 -0.05 30.42 -18.16
N ALA A 189 -0.36 29.16 -18.41
CA ALA A 189 0.56 28.05 -18.21
C ALA A 189 1.14 27.57 -19.54
N LYS A 190 2.45 27.31 -19.55
CA LYS A 190 3.16 26.74 -20.71
C LYS A 190 4.29 25.82 -20.27
N LYS A 191 4.70 24.92 -21.16
CA LYS A 191 5.93 24.16 -21.02
C LYS A 191 7.11 25.09 -21.35
N ALA A 192 7.97 25.38 -20.35
CA ALA A 192 9.01 26.40 -20.45
C ALA A 192 10.41 25.83 -20.68
N GLY A 193 10.57 24.52 -20.65
CA GLY A 193 11.86 23.86 -20.87
C GLY A 193 12.02 22.58 -20.07
N ARG A 194 13.27 22.15 -19.90
CA ARG A 194 13.62 20.95 -19.15
C ARG A 194 14.95 21.12 -18.44
N ILE A 195 15.01 20.67 -17.18
CA ILE A 195 16.26 20.48 -16.46
C ILE A 195 16.72 19.03 -16.61
N HIS A 196 18.03 18.82 -16.54
CA HIS A 196 18.56 17.46 -16.48
C HIS A 196 18.24 16.86 -15.10
N VAL A 197 17.59 15.70 -15.10
CA VAL A 197 17.32 14.90 -13.90
C VAL A 197 17.92 13.52 -14.13
N GLY A 198 18.70 13.03 -13.18
CA GLY A 198 19.33 11.72 -13.21
C GLY A 198 19.56 11.22 -11.80
N GLY A 199 19.64 9.91 -11.63
CA GLY A 199 20.08 9.30 -10.37
C GLY A 199 21.57 9.57 -10.17
N VAL A 200 21.95 10.15 -9.04
CA VAL A 200 23.34 10.17 -8.58
C VAL A 200 23.55 8.91 -7.77
N MET A 201 24.41 8.01 -8.25
CA MET A 201 24.86 6.87 -7.47
C MET A 201 25.94 7.34 -6.51
N TYR A 202 25.73 7.17 -5.22
CA TYR A 202 26.76 7.33 -4.21
C TYR A 202 27.36 5.96 -3.94
N ASP A 203 28.67 5.83 -4.07
CA ASP A 203 29.41 4.69 -3.55
C ASP A 203 29.68 4.99 -2.07
N ASP A 204 29.04 4.24 -1.17
CA ASP A 204 29.41 4.22 0.24
C ASP A 204 30.70 3.36 0.38
N THR A 205 31.85 4.02 0.25
CA THR A 205 33.15 3.45 0.63
C THR A 205 33.44 3.70 2.10
#